data_f55e2bbf701f5895dcbf33b86463f865
#
_entry.id   f55e2bbf701f5895dcbf33b86463f865
#
_cell.length_a   1.000
_cell.length_b   1.000
_cell.length_c   1.000
_cell.angle_alpha   90.00
_cell.angle_beta   90.00
_cell.angle_gamma   90.00
#
_symmetry.space_group_name_H-M   'P 1'
#
loop_
_entity.id
_entity.type
_entity.pdbx_description
1 polymer ?
#
loop_
_entity_poly.entity_id
_entity_poly.type
_entity_poly.pdbx_seq_one_letter_code
_entity_poly.pdbx_strand_id
1 'polypeptide(L)'
;MKIDDINIELIKELKDGRRSFKSIADKLNITENTVRTRVSKLKEENVLDICGLFNPSALPGHNMVIIGIKLSEMNLVEKGEEISKLRGVICATVVTGRYDLILQVLFNEEFGLLEFYTDEISKVKGIRSVETFVVYKSYNLMVPYIL
;
A
#
# COMPACT_ATOMS: atom_id res chain seq x y z
N MET A 1 -5.51 16.18 9.68
CA MET A 1 -6.26 15.96 10.96
C MET A 1 -5.27 15.75 12.11
N LYS A 2 -5.56 16.23 13.33
CA LYS A 2 -4.77 15.85 14.52
C LYS A 2 -5.27 14.50 15.03
N ILE A 3 -4.39 13.51 15.11
CA ILE A 3 -4.70 12.18 15.67
C ILE A 3 -4.73 12.30 17.19
N ASP A 4 -5.87 11.97 17.81
CA ASP A 4 -6.06 11.92 19.25
C ASP A 4 -6.06 10.48 19.78
N ASP A 5 -6.10 10.30 21.11
CA ASP A 5 -6.06 8.98 21.75
C ASP A 5 -7.24 8.09 21.32
N ILE A 6 -8.42 8.69 21.12
CA ILE A 6 -9.60 7.95 20.63
C ILE A 6 -9.37 7.42 19.23
N ASN A 7 -8.73 8.19 18.34
CA ASN A 7 -8.38 7.72 17.00
C ASN A 7 -7.40 6.55 17.05
N ILE A 8 -6.41 6.60 17.94
CA ILE A 8 -5.45 5.50 18.14
C ILE A 8 -6.17 4.24 18.63
N GLU A 9 -7.05 4.37 19.61
CA GLU A 9 -7.83 3.22 20.10
C GLU A 9 -8.78 2.68 19.03
N LEU A 10 -9.42 3.52 18.22
CA LEU A 10 -10.22 3.09 17.07
C LEU A 10 -9.41 2.25 16.07
N ILE A 11 -8.21 2.69 15.72
CA ILE A 11 -7.32 1.94 14.81
C ILE A 11 -6.94 0.58 15.41
N LYS A 12 -6.66 0.52 16.72
CA LYS A 12 -6.36 -0.75 17.41
C LYS A 12 -7.55 -1.70 17.42
N GLU A 13 -8.76 -1.20 17.61
CA GLU A 13 -9.98 -2.00 17.61
C GLU A 13 -10.35 -2.52 16.21
N LEU A 14 -10.02 -1.74 15.17
CA LEU A 14 -10.26 -2.06 13.76
C LEU A 14 -9.19 -2.98 13.14
N LYS A 15 -8.19 -3.43 13.89
CA LYS A 15 -7.25 -4.48 13.43
C LYS A 15 -7.98 -5.76 12.99
N ASP A 16 -9.14 -6.06 13.59
CA ASP A 16 -10.12 -7.00 13.09
C ASP A 16 -11.17 -6.22 12.29
N GLY A 17 -11.04 -6.18 10.98
CA GLY A 17 -11.92 -5.43 10.08
C GLY A 17 -13.39 -5.86 10.09
N ARG A 18 -13.76 -6.91 10.83
CA ARG A 18 -15.14 -7.40 11.00
C ARG A 18 -15.82 -6.86 12.26
N ARG A 19 -15.08 -6.17 13.13
CA ARG A 19 -15.65 -5.68 14.39
C ARG A 19 -16.70 -4.62 14.13
N SER A 20 -17.89 -4.74 14.73
CA SER A 20 -18.97 -3.80 14.51
C SER A 20 -18.67 -2.46 15.19
N PHE A 21 -19.08 -1.37 14.57
CA PHE A 21 -18.94 -0.03 15.14
C PHE A 21 -19.67 0.11 16.47
N LYS A 22 -20.80 -0.59 16.64
CA LYS A 22 -21.50 -0.64 17.94
C LYS A 22 -20.62 -1.24 19.04
N SER A 23 -19.99 -2.41 18.78
CA SER A 23 -19.08 -3.04 19.76
C SER A 23 -17.88 -2.18 20.10
N ILE A 24 -17.34 -1.41 19.13
CA ILE A 24 -16.25 -0.46 19.36
C ILE A 24 -16.74 0.72 20.21
N ALA A 25 -17.92 1.26 19.88
CA ALA A 25 -18.55 2.37 20.59
C ALA A 25 -18.76 2.03 22.09
N ASP A 26 -19.33 0.85 22.35
CA ASP A 26 -19.56 0.34 23.71
C ASP A 26 -18.23 0.25 24.49
N LYS A 27 -17.19 -0.29 23.86
CA LYS A 27 -15.86 -0.43 24.50
C LYS A 27 -15.19 0.89 24.80
N LEU A 28 -15.31 1.88 23.91
CA LEU A 28 -14.67 3.19 24.04
C LEU A 28 -15.55 4.21 24.78
N ASN A 29 -16.73 3.80 25.22
CA ASN A 29 -17.72 4.66 25.90
C ASN A 29 -18.06 5.93 25.09
N ILE A 30 -18.30 5.74 23.78
CA ILE A 30 -18.73 6.79 22.83
C ILE A 30 -19.94 6.29 22.02
N THR A 31 -20.55 7.15 21.21
CA THR A 31 -21.67 6.74 20.36
C THR A 31 -21.19 6.04 19.08
N GLU A 32 -22.00 5.14 18.54
CA GLU A 32 -21.72 4.50 17.24
C GLU A 32 -21.54 5.54 16.12
N ASN A 33 -22.32 6.62 16.14
CA ASN A 33 -22.21 7.70 15.17
C ASN A 33 -20.85 8.41 15.29
N THR A 34 -20.32 8.57 16.49
CA THR A 34 -18.98 9.12 16.72
C THR A 34 -17.91 8.21 16.12
N VAL A 35 -18.02 6.88 16.30
CA VAL A 35 -17.12 5.90 15.67
C VAL A 35 -17.17 6.05 14.15
N ARG A 36 -18.36 6.03 13.57
CA ARG A 36 -18.59 6.14 12.12
C ARG A 36 -17.95 7.40 11.53
N THR A 37 -18.22 8.55 12.13
CA THR A 37 -17.69 9.85 11.67
C THR A 37 -16.16 9.88 11.74
N ARG A 38 -15.57 9.36 12.83
CA ARG A 38 -14.11 9.32 13.00
C ARG A 38 -13.45 8.37 12.01
N VAL A 39 -14.01 7.19 11.79
CA VAL A 39 -13.50 6.23 10.80
C VAL A 39 -13.57 6.81 9.40
N SER A 40 -14.69 7.42 9.00
CA SER A 40 -14.79 8.10 7.70
C SER A 40 -13.71 9.15 7.51
N LYS A 41 -13.50 9.99 8.52
CA LYS A 41 -12.45 11.01 8.46
C LYS A 41 -11.03 10.43 8.41
N LEU A 42 -10.75 9.37 9.15
CA LEU A 42 -9.46 8.67 9.07
C LEU A 42 -9.19 8.09 7.68
N LYS A 43 -10.24 7.59 7.01
CA LYS A 43 -10.15 7.09 5.63
C LYS A 43 -9.95 8.23 4.61
N GLU A 44 -10.72 9.30 4.71
CA GLU A 44 -10.61 10.49 3.84
C GLU A 44 -9.20 11.12 3.91
N GLU A 45 -8.57 11.08 5.07
CA GLU A 45 -7.21 11.61 5.30
C GLU A 45 -6.10 10.56 5.05
N ASN A 46 -6.43 9.41 4.47
CA ASN A 46 -5.49 8.30 4.18
C ASN A 46 -4.68 7.84 5.41
N VAL A 47 -5.24 7.94 6.61
CA VAL A 47 -4.64 7.44 7.87
C VAL A 47 -4.99 5.99 8.11
N LEU A 48 -6.19 5.56 7.69
CA LEU A 48 -6.72 4.21 7.87
C LEU A 48 -7.39 3.76 6.58
N ASP A 49 -7.15 2.50 6.20
CA ASP A 49 -8.03 1.80 5.29
C ASP A 49 -8.48 0.47 5.88
N ILE A 50 -9.66 -0.01 5.45
CA ILE A 50 -10.24 -1.29 5.89
C ILE A 50 -10.49 -2.10 4.63
N CYS A 51 -9.63 -3.07 4.37
CA CYS A 51 -9.70 -3.93 3.20
C CYS A 51 -9.37 -5.37 3.56
N GLY A 52 -9.76 -6.29 2.69
CA GLY A 52 -9.31 -7.68 2.75
C GLY A 52 -7.85 -7.77 2.34
N LEU A 53 -7.07 -8.51 3.12
CA LEU A 53 -5.69 -8.83 2.78
C LEU A 53 -5.59 -10.30 2.38
N PHE A 54 -4.73 -10.61 1.42
CA PHE A 54 -4.46 -11.97 0.99
C PHE A 54 -2.96 -12.23 0.87
N ASN A 55 -2.59 -13.52 0.93
CA ASN A 55 -1.22 -13.95 0.67
C ASN A 55 -1.06 -14.19 -0.85
N PRO A 56 -0.26 -13.40 -1.57
CA PRO A 56 -0.08 -13.58 -3.01
C PRO A 56 0.39 -14.99 -3.38
N SER A 57 1.26 -15.58 -2.58
CA SER A 57 1.78 -16.93 -2.84
C SER A 57 0.74 -18.05 -2.69
N ALA A 58 -0.45 -17.75 -2.13
CA ALA A 58 -1.55 -18.70 -1.99
C ALA A 58 -2.53 -18.66 -3.18
N LEU A 59 -2.45 -17.63 -4.04
CA LEU A 59 -3.28 -17.52 -5.24
C LEU A 59 -2.47 -17.94 -6.47
N PRO A 60 -3.00 -18.86 -7.31
CA PRO A 60 -2.35 -19.23 -8.57
C PRO A 60 -2.04 -17.99 -9.43
N GLY A 61 -0.87 -18.00 -10.07
CA GLY A 61 -0.43 -16.92 -10.95
C GLY A 61 -0.07 -15.59 -10.27
N HIS A 62 -0.32 -15.44 -8.96
CA HIS A 62 0.00 -14.22 -8.25
C HIS A 62 1.39 -14.29 -7.61
N ASN A 63 2.14 -13.22 -7.76
CA ASN A 63 3.44 -13.07 -7.11
C ASN A 63 3.71 -11.59 -6.80
N MET A 64 4.68 -11.37 -5.93
CA MET A 64 5.14 -10.03 -5.58
C MET A 64 6.61 -9.87 -5.93
N VAL A 65 6.97 -8.70 -6.39
CA VAL A 65 8.35 -8.32 -6.73
C VAL A 65 8.71 -7.04 -5.97
N ILE A 66 9.97 -6.91 -5.61
CA ILE A 66 10.52 -5.65 -5.09
C ILE A 66 11.34 -5.02 -6.20
N ILE A 67 11.14 -3.71 -6.43
CA ILE A 67 11.83 -2.98 -7.50
C ILE A 67 12.53 -1.77 -6.90
N GLY A 68 13.85 -1.70 -7.08
CA GLY A 68 14.66 -0.54 -6.72
C GLY A 68 14.80 0.39 -7.94
N ILE A 69 14.49 1.68 -7.75
CA ILE A 69 14.59 2.71 -8.80
C ILE A 69 15.62 3.74 -8.40
N LYS A 70 16.48 4.10 -9.36
CA LYS A 70 17.36 5.26 -9.29
C LYS A 70 16.86 6.31 -10.25
N LEU A 71 16.67 7.53 -9.77
CA LEU A 71 16.23 8.67 -10.57
C LEU A 71 17.41 9.45 -11.16
N SER A 72 17.16 10.17 -12.25
CA SER A 72 18.12 11.07 -12.85
C SER A 72 18.18 12.43 -12.15
N GLU A 73 17.09 12.79 -11.45
CA GLU A 73 16.89 14.08 -10.78
C GLU A 73 16.34 13.89 -9.37
N MET A 74 16.54 14.88 -8.51
CA MET A 74 16.18 14.80 -7.08
C MET A 74 14.72 15.22 -6.79
N ASN A 75 13.79 15.00 -7.71
CA ASN A 75 12.36 15.25 -7.52
C ASN A 75 11.63 14.05 -6.89
N LEU A 76 12.16 13.55 -5.80
CA LEU A 76 11.80 12.26 -5.18
C LEU A 76 10.32 12.15 -4.80
N VAL A 77 9.73 13.20 -4.25
CA VAL A 77 8.34 13.19 -3.77
C VAL A 77 7.37 13.11 -4.93
N GLU A 78 7.55 13.96 -5.94
CA GLU A 78 6.71 13.98 -7.14
C GLU A 78 6.79 12.65 -7.88
N LYS A 79 8.00 12.11 -8.06
CA LYS A 79 8.20 10.81 -8.71
C LYS A 79 7.66 9.64 -7.89
N GLY A 80 7.78 9.71 -6.58
CA GLY A 80 7.17 8.73 -5.68
C GLY A 80 5.65 8.72 -5.82
N GLU A 81 5.01 9.88 -5.91
CA GLU A 81 3.57 10.00 -6.13
C GLU A 81 3.15 9.52 -7.53
N GLU A 82 3.88 9.88 -8.59
CA GLU A 82 3.64 9.42 -9.95
C GLU A 82 3.70 7.88 -10.03
N ILE A 83 4.79 7.30 -9.52
CA ILE A 83 5.06 5.87 -9.57
C ILE A 83 4.11 5.07 -8.68
N SER A 84 3.67 5.62 -7.55
CA SER A 84 2.71 4.93 -6.66
C SER A 84 1.35 4.66 -7.31
N LYS A 85 1.01 5.37 -8.40
CA LYS A 85 -0.25 5.24 -9.14
C LYS A 85 -0.18 4.22 -10.29
N LEU A 86 1.00 3.67 -10.57
CA LEU A 86 1.17 2.66 -11.61
C LEU A 86 0.44 1.36 -11.24
N ARG A 87 -0.09 0.67 -12.24
CA ARG A 87 -0.79 -0.60 -12.04
C ARG A 87 0.11 -1.60 -11.30
N GLY A 88 -0.45 -2.29 -10.34
CA GLY A 88 0.24 -3.31 -9.55
C GLY A 88 1.11 -2.77 -8.41
N VAL A 89 1.37 -1.47 -8.31
CA VAL A 89 2.17 -0.90 -7.23
C VAL A 89 1.37 -0.87 -5.93
N ILE A 90 1.75 -1.72 -4.97
CA ILE A 90 1.17 -1.74 -3.63
C ILE A 90 1.70 -0.59 -2.78
N CYS A 91 2.99 -0.34 -2.90
CA CYS A 91 3.70 0.67 -2.11
C CYS A 91 4.89 1.20 -2.89
N ALA A 92 5.07 2.52 -2.86
CA ALA A 92 6.26 3.21 -3.34
C ALA A 92 6.86 4.01 -2.16
N THR A 93 8.09 3.68 -1.79
CA THR A 93 8.77 4.28 -0.64
C THR A 93 10.00 5.04 -1.10
N VAL A 94 10.10 6.32 -0.75
CA VAL A 94 11.32 7.11 -0.91
C VAL A 94 12.33 6.66 0.13
N VAL A 95 13.53 6.34 -0.29
CA VAL A 95 14.60 5.82 0.57
C VAL A 95 15.91 6.57 0.36
N THR A 96 16.84 6.38 1.27
CA THR A 96 18.23 6.83 1.12
C THR A 96 19.14 5.64 0.84
N GLY A 97 20.20 5.84 0.05
CA GLY A 97 21.19 4.80 -0.24
C GLY A 97 21.31 4.48 -1.72
N ARG A 98 21.40 3.20 -2.06
CA ARG A 98 21.62 2.75 -3.44
C ARG A 98 20.49 3.14 -4.39
N TYR A 99 19.24 3.08 -3.94
CA TYR A 99 18.05 3.48 -4.67
C TYR A 99 17.46 4.75 -4.09
N ASP A 100 16.64 5.43 -4.89
CA ASP A 100 15.85 6.58 -4.48
C ASP A 100 14.43 6.18 -4.11
N LEU A 101 13.92 5.14 -4.78
CA LEU A 101 12.61 4.54 -4.50
C LEU A 101 12.72 3.02 -4.41
N ILE A 102 11.94 2.43 -3.50
CA ILE A 102 11.68 0.99 -3.43
C ILE A 102 10.18 0.78 -3.62
N LEU A 103 9.83 -0.07 -4.57
CA LEU A 103 8.46 -0.45 -4.87
C LEU A 103 8.19 -1.88 -4.41
N GLN A 104 6.97 -2.12 -3.98
CA GLN A 104 6.37 -3.44 -3.90
C GLN A 104 5.29 -3.53 -4.97
N VAL A 105 5.41 -4.49 -5.88
CA VAL A 105 4.54 -4.62 -7.04
C VAL A 105 3.91 -6.01 -7.06
N LEU A 106 2.58 -6.04 -7.17
CA LEU A 106 1.79 -7.26 -7.30
C LEU A 106 1.59 -7.58 -8.77
N PHE A 107 1.79 -8.84 -9.13
CA PHE A 107 1.55 -9.37 -10.47
C PHE A 107 0.54 -10.52 -10.43
N ASN A 108 -0.08 -10.78 -11.59
CA ASN A 108 -0.91 -11.95 -11.85
C ASN A 108 -0.59 -12.55 -13.24
N GLU A 109 -1.38 -13.52 -13.70
CA GLU A 109 -1.15 -14.17 -15.00
C GLU A 109 -1.32 -13.23 -16.20
N GLU A 110 -2.16 -12.18 -16.08
CA GLU A 110 -2.45 -11.23 -17.17
C GLU A 110 -1.57 -9.98 -17.11
N PHE A 111 -0.91 -9.74 -16.00
CA PHE A 111 -0.07 -8.57 -15.77
C PHE A 111 1.19 -8.98 -15.01
N GLY A 112 2.25 -9.17 -15.75
CA GLY A 112 3.54 -9.61 -15.24
C GLY A 112 4.62 -8.54 -15.31
N LEU A 113 5.85 -8.98 -15.13
CA LEU A 113 7.01 -8.08 -15.10
C LEU A 113 7.23 -7.40 -16.47
N LEU A 114 6.97 -8.10 -17.58
CA LEU A 114 7.13 -7.53 -18.91
C LEU A 114 6.17 -6.37 -19.14
N GLU A 115 4.89 -6.59 -18.89
CA GLU A 115 3.84 -5.58 -19.02
C GLU A 115 4.10 -4.38 -18.09
N PHE A 116 4.55 -4.63 -16.87
CA PHE A 116 4.91 -3.55 -15.96
C PHE A 116 6.05 -2.67 -16.50
N TYR A 117 7.07 -3.26 -17.10
CA TYR A 117 8.16 -2.48 -17.71
C TYR A 117 7.74 -1.75 -18.97
N THR A 118 7.00 -2.43 -19.88
CA THR A 118 6.60 -1.88 -21.18
C THR A 118 5.46 -0.88 -21.10
N ASP A 119 4.49 -1.12 -20.21
CA ASP A 119 3.23 -0.38 -20.19
C ASP A 119 3.14 0.63 -19.04
N GLU A 120 3.96 0.46 -17.99
CA GLU A 120 3.94 1.34 -16.82
C GLU A 120 5.25 2.11 -16.65
N ILE A 121 6.37 1.43 -16.37
CA ILE A 121 7.66 2.08 -16.11
C ILE A 121 8.16 2.89 -17.31
N SER A 122 7.96 2.42 -18.53
CA SER A 122 8.40 3.12 -19.75
C SER A 122 7.77 4.50 -19.94
N LYS A 123 6.60 4.75 -19.36
CA LYS A 123 5.90 6.04 -19.41
C LYS A 123 6.49 7.08 -18.44
N VAL A 124 7.21 6.63 -17.42
CA VAL A 124 7.76 7.49 -16.37
C VAL A 124 9.11 8.06 -16.83
N LYS A 125 9.16 9.37 -17.00
CA LYS A 125 10.41 10.06 -17.36
C LYS A 125 11.32 10.24 -16.12
N GLY A 126 12.63 10.37 -16.35
CA GLY A 126 13.58 10.65 -15.27
C GLY A 126 14.02 9.43 -14.46
N ILE A 127 13.71 8.23 -14.89
CA ILE A 127 14.27 6.99 -14.33
C ILE A 127 15.65 6.78 -14.95
N ARG A 128 16.68 6.65 -14.12
CA ARG A 128 18.05 6.35 -14.52
C ARG A 128 18.32 4.87 -14.64
N SER A 129 17.87 4.11 -13.66
CA SER A 129 18.02 2.65 -13.65
C SER A 129 16.95 2.00 -12.76
N VAL A 130 16.64 0.75 -13.09
CA VAL A 130 15.71 -0.09 -12.37
C VAL A 130 16.38 -1.42 -12.08
N GLU A 131 16.22 -1.94 -10.87
CA GLU A 131 16.68 -3.26 -10.47
C GLU A 131 15.52 -4.04 -9.86
N THR A 132 15.30 -5.26 -10.33
CA THR A 132 14.21 -6.12 -9.86
C THR A 132 14.74 -7.19 -8.92
N PHE A 133 14.12 -7.32 -7.77
CA PHE A 133 14.32 -8.39 -6.81
C PHE A 133 13.13 -9.34 -6.88
N VAL A 134 13.31 -10.48 -7.52
CA VAL A 134 12.28 -11.52 -7.54
C VAL A 134 12.16 -12.12 -6.15
N VAL A 135 10.98 -11.99 -5.56
CA VAL A 135 10.72 -12.53 -4.23
C VAL A 135 10.53 -14.04 -4.32
N TYR A 136 11.49 -14.79 -3.83
CA TYR A 136 11.44 -16.25 -3.84
C TYR A 136 10.50 -16.80 -2.78
N LYS A 137 10.48 -16.19 -1.60
CA LYS A 137 9.61 -16.54 -0.48
C LYS A 137 9.43 -15.36 0.46
N SER A 138 8.21 -15.16 0.92
CA SER A 138 7.89 -14.18 1.96
C SER A 138 7.24 -14.87 3.16
N TYR A 139 7.46 -14.30 4.35
CA TYR A 139 6.82 -14.72 5.58
C TYR A 139 5.92 -13.59 6.08
N ASN A 140 4.72 -13.93 6.53
CA ASN A 140 3.72 -12.97 7.04
C ASN A 140 3.32 -11.86 6.04
N LEU A 141 3.54 -12.09 4.74
CA LEU A 141 3.16 -11.13 3.71
C LEU A 141 1.66 -11.25 3.43
N MET A 142 0.96 -10.17 3.68
CA MET A 142 -0.45 -10.00 3.36
C MET A 142 -0.64 -8.65 2.68
N VAL A 143 -1.27 -8.62 1.52
CA VAL A 143 -1.43 -7.41 0.69
C VAL A 143 -2.88 -7.22 0.26
N PRO A 144 -3.33 -5.98 -0.02
CA PRO A 144 -4.63 -5.74 -0.64
C PRO A 144 -4.63 -6.22 -2.09
N TYR A 145 -5.80 -6.59 -2.62
CA TYR A 145 -5.97 -6.89 -4.04
C TYR A 145 -6.17 -5.59 -4.82
N ILE A 146 -5.25 -5.27 -5.74
CA ILE A 146 -5.19 -3.99 -6.47
C ILE A 146 -5.05 -4.14 -8.00
N LEU A 147 -5.16 -5.37 -8.52
CA LEU A 147 -5.03 -5.68 -9.97
C LEU A 147 -6.35 -5.64 -10.71
#